data_c3f43d25a8c50b8eb386851f92de27df
#
_entry.id   c3f43d25a8c50b8eb386851f92de27df
#
_cell.length_a   1.000
_cell.length_b   1.000
_cell.length_c   1.000
_cell.angle_alpha   90.00
_cell.angle_beta   90.00
_cell.angle_gamma   90.00
#
_symmetry.space_group_name_H-M   'P 1'
#
loop_
_entity.id
_entity.type
_entity.pdbx_description
1 polymer ?
#
loop_
_entity_poly.entity_id
_entity_poly.type
_entity_poly.pdbx_seq_one_letter_code
_entity_poly.pdbx_strand_id
1 'polypeptide(L)'
;MKPEELLFSETHEWVHVEDQGGVKVATIGISAFAVEQLTDLVFMELPQVGKLVAAGEELGEVESVKAVSPLYSPVDGEIVEVNRSLPDKLETLNQDPYGSGWMVKVRLTDETALSKLMNFGTYQKQCAEAGH
;
A
#
# COMPACT_ATOMS: atom_id res chain seq x y z
N MET A 1 -12.66 1.85 3.22
CA MET A 1 -12.22 1.67 4.63
C MET A 1 -11.75 2.99 5.20
N LYS A 2 -11.86 3.12 6.50
CA LYS A 2 -11.40 4.36 7.16
C LYS A 2 -9.92 4.21 7.54
N PRO A 3 -9.12 5.25 7.40
CA PRO A 3 -7.70 5.15 7.73
C PRO A 3 -7.43 4.76 9.19
N GLU A 4 -8.34 5.07 10.11
CA GLU A 4 -8.20 4.69 11.51
C GLU A 4 -8.25 3.18 11.73
N GLU A 5 -8.74 2.43 10.75
CA GLU A 5 -8.85 0.96 10.81
C GLU A 5 -7.64 0.28 10.19
N LEU A 6 -6.69 1.04 9.66
CA LEU A 6 -5.56 0.52 8.89
C LEU A 6 -4.26 0.62 9.66
N LEU A 7 -3.28 -0.17 9.20
CA LEU A 7 -1.89 -0.04 9.64
C LEU A 7 -1.10 0.62 8.51
N PHE A 8 0.00 1.29 8.87
CA PHE A 8 0.78 2.06 7.93
C PHE A 8 2.27 1.76 8.08
N SER A 9 2.97 1.69 6.95
CA SER A 9 4.42 1.60 6.95
C SER A 9 5.04 2.99 6.89
N GLU A 10 6.32 3.09 7.25
CA GLU A 10 7.04 4.37 7.16
C GLU A 10 7.25 4.83 5.72
N THR A 11 7.09 3.93 4.74
CA THR A 11 7.18 4.25 3.31
C THR A 11 5.82 4.56 2.69
N HIS A 12 4.79 4.76 3.53
CA HIS A 12 3.47 5.25 3.15
C HIS A 12 2.51 4.25 2.50
N GLU A 13 2.77 2.95 2.67
CA GLU A 13 1.79 1.92 2.30
C GLU A 13 0.85 1.67 3.48
N TRP A 14 -0.43 1.43 3.18
CA TRP A 14 -1.40 1.03 4.20
C TRP A 14 -1.72 -0.46 4.06
N VAL A 15 -2.12 -1.08 5.16
CA VAL A 15 -2.42 -2.51 5.24
C VAL A 15 -3.73 -2.73 5.97
N HIS A 16 -4.59 -3.56 5.38
CA HIS A 16 -5.79 -4.06 6.05
C HIS A 16 -5.74 -5.59 6.02
N VAL A 17 -5.75 -6.22 7.20
CA VAL A 17 -5.67 -7.68 7.30
C VAL A 17 -7.04 -8.26 7.57
N GLU A 18 -7.42 -9.26 6.77
CA GLU A 18 -8.66 -10.02 6.97
C GLU A 18 -8.33 -11.50 7.14
N ASP A 19 -9.10 -12.18 8.00
CA ASP A 19 -9.01 -13.62 8.16
C ASP A 19 -10.01 -14.25 7.21
N GLN A 20 -9.53 -15.05 6.26
CA GLN A 20 -10.37 -15.74 5.28
C GLN A 20 -10.23 -17.24 5.47
N GLY A 21 -11.05 -17.80 6.38
CA GLY A 21 -11.06 -19.24 6.64
C GLY A 21 -9.77 -19.77 7.24
N GLY A 22 -9.16 -19.02 8.14
CA GLY A 22 -7.91 -19.40 8.79
C GLY A 22 -6.66 -18.91 8.06
N VAL A 23 -6.83 -18.31 6.89
CA VAL A 23 -5.73 -17.71 6.12
C VAL A 23 -5.84 -16.20 6.23
N LYS A 24 -4.76 -15.52 6.58
CA LYS A 24 -4.76 -14.07 6.69
C LYS A 24 -4.30 -13.43 5.39
N VAL A 25 -5.11 -12.52 4.87
CA VAL A 25 -4.87 -11.80 3.63
C VAL A 25 -4.78 -10.31 3.93
N ALA A 26 -3.68 -9.70 3.52
CA ALA A 26 -3.46 -8.27 3.67
C ALA A 26 -3.78 -7.56 2.35
N THR A 27 -4.67 -6.57 2.42
CA THR A 27 -4.92 -5.66 1.30
C THR A 27 -4.00 -4.46 1.49
N ILE A 28 -3.29 -4.08 0.44
CA ILE A 28 -2.25 -3.05 0.49
C ILE A 28 -2.52 -1.96 -0.53
N GLY A 29 -2.32 -0.71 -0.13
CA GLY A 29 -2.39 0.44 -1.02
C GLY A 29 -1.43 1.52 -0.55
N ILE A 30 -1.49 2.69 -1.18
CA ILE A 30 -0.69 3.84 -0.73
C ILE A 30 -1.61 4.85 -0.04
N SER A 31 -1.05 5.57 0.95
CA SER A 31 -1.82 6.52 1.75
C SER A 31 -2.22 7.76 0.96
N ALA A 32 -3.26 8.45 1.46
CA ALA A 32 -3.68 9.74 0.88
C ALA A 32 -2.54 10.75 0.91
N PHE A 33 -1.72 10.73 1.96
CA PHE A 33 -0.56 11.61 2.09
C PHE A 33 0.41 11.37 0.92
N ALA A 34 0.73 10.10 0.61
CA ALA A 34 1.64 9.77 -0.49
C ALA A 34 1.08 10.20 -1.84
N VAL A 35 -0.22 9.97 -2.07
CA VAL A 35 -0.88 10.39 -3.31
C VAL A 35 -0.79 11.91 -3.48
N GLU A 36 -1.04 12.66 -2.40
CA GLU A 36 -0.97 14.11 -2.41
C GLU A 36 0.44 14.61 -2.69
N GLN A 37 1.46 13.96 -2.11
CA GLN A 37 2.86 14.33 -2.33
C GLN A 37 3.32 14.06 -3.75
N LEU A 38 2.80 13.02 -4.38
CA LEU A 38 3.16 12.67 -5.75
C LEU A 38 2.52 13.60 -6.78
N THR A 39 1.38 14.20 -6.46
CA THR A 39 0.61 15.07 -7.34
C THR A 39 0.08 14.33 -8.57
N ASP A 40 0.33 14.79 -9.79
CA ASP A 40 -0.24 14.21 -11.02
C ASP A 40 0.38 12.86 -11.35
N LEU A 41 -0.36 11.78 -11.12
CA LEU A 41 0.09 10.42 -11.40
C LEU A 41 -0.10 10.09 -12.88
N VAL A 42 0.93 9.52 -13.49
CA VAL A 42 0.93 9.23 -14.92
C VAL A 42 1.14 7.77 -15.26
N PHE A 43 1.68 6.97 -14.32
CA PHE A 43 1.95 5.56 -14.57
C PHE A 43 2.04 4.79 -13.25
N MET A 44 1.65 3.51 -13.28
CA MET A 44 1.82 2.61 -12.15
C MET A 44 2.12 1.21 -12.67
N GLU A 45 3.13 0.58 -12.08
CA GLU A 45 3.45 -0.80 -12.36
C GLU A 45 3.19 -1.63 -11.10
N LEU A 46 2.37 -2.67 -11.23
CA LEU A 46 2.00 -3.58 -10.14
C LEU A 46 2.65 -4.95 -10.38
N PRO A 47 2.89 -5.72 -9.29
CA PRO A 47 3.51 -7.04 -9.42
C PRO A 47 2.53 -8.05 -10.00
N GLN A 48 3.04 -9.24 -10.31
CA GLN A 48 2.22 -10.34 -10.82
C GLN A 48 1.73 -11.22 -9.67
N VAL A 49 0.53 -11.79 -9.87
CA VAL A 49 -0.02 -12.79 -8.95
C VAL A 49 0.94 -13.98 -8.89
N GLY A 50 1.16 -14.50 -7.69
CA GLY A 50 2.06 -15.61 -7.45
C GLY A 50 3.45 -15.21 -7.02
N LYS A 51 3.81 -13.92 -7.10
CA LYS A 51 5.11 -13.46 -6.65
C LYS A 51 5.19 -13.51 -5.12
N LEU A 52 6.32 -14.02 -4.61
CA LEU A 52 6.62 -13.97 -3.18
C LEU A 52 7.32 -12.67 -2.86
N VAL A 53 6.90 -12.01 -1.77
CA VAL A 53 7.49 -10.75 -1.33
C VAL A 53 7.85 -10.82 0.14
N ALA A 54 8.87 -10.08 0.51
CA ALA A 54 9.28 -9.91 1.91
C ALA A 54 9.05 -8.46 2.32
N ALA A 55 8.84 -8.23 3.61
CA ALA A 55 8.67 -6.88 4.13
C ALA A 55 9.90 -6.03 3.76
N GLY A 56 9.65 -4.86 3.16
CA GLY A 56 10.71 -3.97 2.69
C GLY A 56 11.15 -4.22 1.26
N GLU A 57 10.65 -5.29 0.62
CA GLU A 57 10.98 -5.58 -0.77
C GLU A 57 10.10 -4.76 -1.72
N GLU A 58 10.64 -4.36 -2.87
CA GLU A 58 9.89 -3.57 -3.83
C GLU A 58 8.75 -4.37 -4.46
N LEU A 59 7.54 -3.79 -4.41
CA LEU A 59 6.34 -4.38 -5.04
C LEU A 59 6.18 -3.94 -6.48
N GLY A 60 6.50 -2.68 -6.76
CA GLY A 60 6.28 -2.07 -8.05
C GLY A 60 6.65 -0.60 -7.96
N GLU A 61 6.07 0.23 -8.83
CA GLU A 61 6.36 1.65 -8.80
C GLU A 61 5.18 2.47 -9.27
N VAL A 62 5.16 3.74 -8.86
CA VAL A 62 4.21 4.73 -9.35
C VAL A 62 4.99 5.95 -9.83
N GLU A 63 4.62 6.47 -11.00
CA GLU A 63 5.25 7.67 -11.56
C GLU A 63 4.30 8.85 -11.54
N SER A 64 4.83 10.00 -11.17
CA SER A 64 4.15 11.27 -11.31
C SER A 64 4.88 12.09 -12.37
N VAL A 65 4.34 13.25 -12.69
CA VAL A 65 5.00 14.15 -13.67
C VAL A 65 6.37 14.63 -13.20
N LYS A 66 6.66 14.53 -11.91
CA LYS A 66 7.91 15.04 -11.33
C LYS A 66 8.87 13.96 -10.84
N ALA A 67 8.41 12.73 -10.62
CA ALA A 67 9.26 11.71 -9.99
C ALA A 67 8.73 10.30 -10.19
N VAL A 68 9.63 9.32 -10.00
CA VAL A 68 9.29 7.90 -9.93
C VAL A 68 9.45 7.49 -8.47
N SER A 69 8.45 6.81 -7.92
CA SER A 69 8.46 6.39 -6.52
C SER A 69 8.27 4.88 -6.43
N PRO A 70 9.24 4.15 -5.85
CA PRO A 70 9.05 2.71 -5.66
C PRO A 70 7.99 2.44 -4.58
N LEU A 71 7.32 1.30 -4.72
CA LEU A 71 6.33 0.82 -3.76
C LEU A 71 6.92 -0.39 -3.06
N TYR A 72 6.87 -0.41 -1.72
CA TYR A 72 7.46 -1.47 -0.92
C TYR A 72 6.39 -2.30 -0.23
N SER A 73 6.65 -3.60 -0.09
CA SER A 73 5.75 -4.47 0.66
C SER A 73 5.93 -4.22 2.16
N PRO A 74 4.84 -3.93 2.89
CA PRO A 74 4.94 -3.83 4.35
C PRO A 74 4.87 -5.18 5.05
N VAL A 75 4.68 -6.27 4.30
CA VAL A 75 4.45 -7.61 4.87
C VAL A 75 5.18 -8.69 4.09
N ASP A 76 5.27 -9.89 4.68
CA ASP A 76 5.80 -11.08 4.03
C ASP A 76 4.67 -11.97 3.54
N GLY A 77 4.73 -12.41 2.29
CA GLY A 77 3.70 -13.30 1.77
C GLY A 77 3.74 -13.48 0.27
N GLU A 78 2.63 -14.02 -0.24
CA GLU A 78 2.46 -14.27 -1.66
C GLU A 78 1.36 -13.37 -2.22
N ILE A 79 1.63 -12.73 -3.35
CA ILE A 79 0.64 -11.91 -4.07
C ILE A 79 -0.45 -12.83 -4.59
N VAL A 80 -1.68 -12.68 -4.11
CA VAL A 80 -2.80 -13.52 -4.54
C VAL A 80 -3.81 -12.78 -5.40
N GLU A 81 -3.79 -11.44 -5.34
CA GLU A 81 -4.68 -10.62 -6.17
C GLU A 81 -4.04 -9.26 -6.45
N VAL A 82 -4.28 -8.73 -7.64
CA VAL A 82 -3.78 -7.42 -8.07
C VAL A 82 -4.95 -6.64 -8.65
N ASN A 83 -5.05 -5.36 -8.31
CA ASN A 83 -6.09 -4.47 -8.84
C ASN A 83 -5.68 -4.01 -10.25
N ARG A 84 -5.99 -4.82 -11.24
CA ARG A 84 -5.53 -4.64 -12.62
C ARG A 84 -6.11 -3.42 -13.31
N SER A 85 -7.21 -2.88 -12.81
CA SER A 85 -7.82 -1.68 -13.40
C SER A 85 -7.17 -0.39 -12.91
N LEU A 86 -6.44 -0.45 -11.78
CA LEU A 86 -5.87 0.74 -11.17
C LEU A 86 -4.88 1.50 -12.06
N PRO A 87 -3.94 0.83 -12.75
CA PRO A 87 -3.01 1.56 -13.65
C PRO A 87 -3.70 2.36 -14.75
N ASP A 88 -4.90 1.94 -15.17
CA ASP A 88 -5.68 2.63 -16.19
C ASP A 88 -6.61 3.70 -15.60
N LYS A 89 -6.73 3.76 -14.28
CA LYS A 89 -7.64 4.65 -13.56
C LYS A 89 -6.97 5.25 -12.34
N LEU A 90 -5.83 5.90 -12.56
CA LEU A 90 -5.01 6.45 -11.47
C LEU A 90 -5.73 7.54 -10.66
N GLU A 91 -6.74 8.18 -11.24
CA GLU A 91 -7.58 9.14 -10.51
C GLU A 91 -8.31 8.49 -9.33
N THR A 92 -8.46 7.16 -9.32
CA THR A 92 -9.04 6.44 -8.19
C THR A 92 -8.22 6.64 -6.92
N LEU A 93 -6.90 6.79 -7.06
CA LEU A 93 -6.02 7.03 -5.91
C LEU A 93 -6.31 8.39 -5.25
N ASN A 94 -6.70 9.39 -6.05
CA ASN A 94 -7.07 10.70 -5.51
C ASN A 94 -8.46 10.69 -4.88
N GLN A 95 -9.37 9.88 -5.42
CA GLN A 95 -10.77 9.86 -5.00
C GLN A 95 -11.00 8.95 -3.80
N ASP A 96 -10.34 7.79 -3.78
CA ASP A 96 -10.60 6.76 -2.76
C ASP A 96 -9.35 5.91 -2.50
N PRO A 97 -8.29 6.50 -1.91
CA PRO A 97 -7.03 5.78 -1.71
C PRO A 97 -7.14 4.62 -0.72
N TYR A 98 -8.10 4.65 0.19
CA TYR A 98 -8.28 3.60 1.22
C TYR A 98 -9.39 2.60 0.88
N GLY A 99 -9.90 2.63 -0.33
CA GLY A 99 -10.94 1.71 -0.78
C GLY A 99 -10.64 1.22 -2.18
N SER A 100 -11.30 1.80 -3.18
CA SER A 100 -11.13 1.40 -4.58
C SER A 100 -9.70 1.53 -5.09
N GLY A 101 -8.86 2.32 -4.42
CA GLY A 101 -7.45 2.52 -4.77
C GLY A 101 -6.50 1.45 -4.23
N TRP A 102 -7.00 0.31 -3.74
CA TRP A 102 -6.13 -0.77 -3.29
C TRP A 102 -5.29 -1.30 -4.45
N MET A 103 -4.06 -1.74 -4.14
CA MET A 103 -3.11 -2.18 -5.17
C MET A 103 -3.02 -3.70 -5.28
N VAL A 104 -2.75 -4.37 -4.17
CA VAL A 104 -2.52 -5.82 -4.16
C VAL A 104 -3.12 -6.44 -2.90
N LYS A 105 -3.37 -7.77 -2.96
CA LYS A 105 -3.69 -8.57 -1.79
C LYS A 105 -2.61 -9.63 -1.63
N VAL A 106 -2.11 -9.80 -0.42
CA VAL A 106 -1.01 -10.70 -0.08
C VAL A 106 -1.50 -11.70 0.95
N ARG A 107 -1.33 -12.99 0.65
CA ARG A 107 -1.55 -14.05 1.62
C ARG A 107 -0.34 -14.08 2.54
N LEU A 108 -0.53 -13.78 3.81
CA LEU A 108 0.58 -13.66 4.75
C LEU A 108 1.23 -15.02 5.03
N THR A 109 2.56 -15.07 4.92
CA THR A 109 3.35 -16.24 5.33
C THR A 109 3.97 -16.02 6.70
N ASP A 110 4.09 -14.76 7.14
CA ASP A 110 4.65 -14.38 8.42
C ASP A 110 3.97 -13.10 8.87
N GLU A 111 3.54 -13.05 10.11
CA GLU A 111 2.85 -11.89 10.67
C GLU A 111 3.77 -10.97 11.47
N THR A 112 5.04 -11.32 11.60
CA THR A 112 5.99 -10.57 12.42
C THR A 112 6.09 -9.11 11.98
N ALA A 113 6.07 -8.85 10.66
CA ALA A 113 6.19 -7.50 10.12
C ALA A 113 5.04 -6.59 10.54
N LEU A 114 3.86 -7.15 10.86
CA LEU A 114 2.70 -6.35 11.28
C LEU A 114 2.97 -5.57 12.57
N SER A 115 3.81 -6.11 13.46
CA SER A 115 4.14 -5.44 14.71
C SER A 115 5.00 -4.20 14.53
N LYS A 116 5.60 -4.03 13.35
CA LYS A 116 6.45 -2.87 13.01
C LYS A 116 5.67 -1.76 12.33
N LEU A 117 4.40 -2.00 12.02
CA LEU A 117 3.56 -1.03 11.34
C LEU A 117 2.95 -0.07 12.36
N MET A 118 2.58 1.11 11.88
CA MET A 118 2.01 2.18 12.71
C MET A 118 0.50 2.20 12.60
N ASN A 119 -0.17 2.61 13.68
CA ASN A 119 -1.58 2.97 13.57
C ASN A 119 -1.66 4.36 12.90
N PHE A 120 -2.87 4.77 12.55
CA PHE A 120 -3.06 6.03 11.84
C PHE A 120 -2.56 7.26 12.61
N GLY A 121 -2.80 7.29 13.93
CA GLY A 121 -2.34 8.42 14.75
C GLY A 121 -0.82 8.59 14.76
N THR A 122 -0.10 7.49 14.90
CA THR A 122 1.36 7.50 14.86
C THR A 122 1.86 7.87 13.46
N TYR A 123 1.20 7.33 12.43
CA TYR A 123 1.55 7.64 11.05
C TYR A 123 1.33 9.13 10.73
N GLN A 124 0.25 9.74 11.24
CA GLN A 124 0.00 11.16 11.03
C GLN A 124 1.12 12.03 11.60
N LYS A 125 1.68 11.62 12.74
CA LYS A 125 2.81 12.33 13.34
C LYS A 125 4.03 12.27 12.44
N GLN A 126 4.30 11.11 11.84
CA GLN A 126 5.39 10.96 10.88
C GLN A 126 5.19 11.89 9.68
N CYS A 127 3.98 11.94 9.14
CA CYS A 127 3.67 12.80 8.00
C CYS A 127 3.86 14.27 8.33
N ALA A 128 3.47 14.70 9.53
CA ALA A 128 3.64 16.08 9.97
C ALA A 128 5.11 16.46 10.07
N GLU A 129 5.95 15.54 10.54
CA GLU A 129 7.39 15.75 10.63
C GLU A 129 8.04 15.76 9.25
N ALA A 130 7.62 14.86 8.36
CA ALA A 130 8.15 14.76 7.01
C ALA A 130 7.72 15.93 6.12
N GLY A 131 6.62 16.60 6.45
CA GLY A 131 6.09 17.73 5.69
C GLY A 131 6.87 19.03 5.85
N HIS A 132 7.93 18.99 6.62
CA HIS A 132 8.81 20.15 6.82
C HIS A 132 9.98 20.13 5.81
#